data_55ff5ca1c67204839f0a0614ada4dd93
#
_entry.id   55ff5ca1c67204839f0a0614ada4dd93
#
_cell.length_a   1.000
_cell.length_b   1.000
_cell.length_c   1.000
_cell.angle_alpha   90.00
_cell.angle_beta   90.00
_cell.angle_gamma   90.00
#
_symmetry.space_group_name_H-M   'P 1'
#
loop_
_entity.id
_entity.type
_entity.pdbx_description
1 polymer ?
#
loop_
_entity_poly.entity_id
_entity_poly.type
_entity_poly.pdbx_seq_one_letter_code
_entity_poly.pdbx_strand_id
1 'polypeptide(L)'
;MYRQEINEKNKILDLWVRRKRGNRKLECSGCGRKFTDAHDSRERAVRDLRWSIFQATVHIEVYRVKCPECGVRIEKVPLLPSKAPFSKRFEDAVGQACESASARQVARRMGLSESTVRAIDLRCLERWDAKRRQPPLQQIGVDEIYRGKKDKFLTVVCDLQTAEPLWFGPERKKETLDEYFRTQLVSRQRKRIEAACVDMWEPFRLSIEQWAPQCQIVYDKFHIMQHANDAIDEVRKAEFFRQGPKKRGLIKGKKWLLMSRWKNLMPAHRGELNRVFELNRRVFKAYLLKESLEGLWNYRYRGAMLNYLNRWMDQLKWQRLAPFEKLAATLLKHVDSIANYCETKVRFGVVEAVNGNIRMLINRGRGYKNLRYLLLKTKRIAVMNLEFIAVCGLKKVA
;
A
#
# COMPACT_ATOMS: atom_id res chain seq x y z
N MET A 1 17.34 26.58 30.72
CA MET A 1 16.65 26.12 31.92
C MET A 1 17.00 27.08 33.05
N TYR A 2 16.06 27.49 33.86
CA TYR A 2 16.32 28.40 34.96
C TYR A 2 15.67 27.91 36.29
N ARG A 3 14.80 26.93 36.24
CA ARG A 3 14.17 26.29 37.39
C ARG A 3 13.89 24.83 37.08
N GLN A 4 14.01 23.96 38.06
CA GLN A 4 13.63 22.55 37.99
C GLN A 4 12.99 22.14 39.33
N GLU A 5 11.99 21.26 39.22
CA GLU A 5 11.35 20.65 40.39
C GLU A 5 11.18 19.14 40.15
N ILE A 6 11.50 18.37 41.18
CA ILE A 6 11.41 16.92 41.15
C ILE A 6 10.41 16.48 42.22
N ASN A 7 9.39 15.78 41.80
CA ASN A 7 8.44 15.13 42.70
C ASN A 7 8.70 13.60 42.65
N GLU A 8 9.49 13.13 43.60
CA GLU A 8 9.88 11.72 43.67
C GLU A 8 8.70 10.76 43.90
N LYS A 9 7.72 11.19 44.72
CA LYS A 9 6.52 10.41 45.04
C LYS A 9 5.69 10.13 43.79
N ASN A 10 5.48 11.14 42.95
CA ASN A 10 4.65 11.05 41.74
C ASN A 10 5.48 10.76 40.48
N LYS A 11 6.82 10.66 40.59
CA LYS A 11 7.75 10.49 39.46
C LYS A 11 7.57 11.54 38.37
N ILE A 12 7.47 12.82 38.80
CA ILE A 12 7.31 13.99 37.93
C ILE A 12 8.56 14.85 37.98
N LEU A 13 9.00 15.35 36.81
CA LEU A 13 10.08 16.33 36.66
C LEU A 13 9.52 17.53 35.88
N ASP A 14 9.47 18.69 36.53
CA ASP A 14 9.07 19.95 35.92
C ASP A 14 10.32 20.80 35.61
N LEU A 15 10.44 21.27 34.37
CA LEU A 15 11.56 22.04 33.85
C LEU A 15 11.08 23.36 33.26
N TRP A 16 11.53 24.51 33.84
CA TRP A 16 11.21 25.83 33.30
C TRP A 16 12.32 26.32 32.39
N VAL A 17 11.97 26.64 31.15
CA VAL A 17 12.89 27.12 30.12
C VAL A 17 12.43 28.46 29.56
N ARG A 18 13.39 29.34 29.26
CA ARG A 18 13.15 30.62 28.60
C ARG A 18 14.21 30.91 27.56
N ARG A 19 13.93 31.84 26.66
CA ARG A 19 14.93 32.32 25.70
C ARG A 19 16.11 32.95 26.41
N LYS A 20 17.28 32.89 25.78
CA LYS A 20 18.43 33.69 26.20
C LYS A 20 18.09 35.17 26.00
N ARG A 21 18.51 35.99 26.96
CA ARG A 21 18.37 37.47 26.88
C ARG A 21 19.04 37.97 25.60
N GLY A 22 18.43 38.95 24.91
CA GLY A 22 18.98 39.54 23.69
C GLY A 22 18.57 38.86 22.37
N ASN A 23 18.05 37.62 22.37
CA ASN A 23 17.65 36.94 21.14
C ASN A 23 16.12 36.91 20.99
N ARG A 24 15.53 38.04 20.54
CA ARG A 24 14.07 38.20 20.34
C ARG A 24 13.65 38.13 18.88
N LYS A 25 14.23 37.22 18.08
CA LYS A 25 13.71 36.97 16.74
C LYS A 25 12.49 36.06 16.84
N LEU A 26 11.30 36.67 16.83
CA LEU A 26 10.02 35.96 16.85
C LEU A 26 9.57 35.73 15.42
N GLU A 27 9.04 34.55 15.08
CA GLU A 27 8.55 34.21 13.75
C GLU A 27 7.03 33.94 13.82
N CYS A 28 6.25 34.62 12.99
CA CYS A 28 4.82 34.38 12.91
C CYS A 28 4.53 32.95 12.47
N SER A 29 3.68 32.23 13.21
CA SER A 29 3.31 30.84 12.86
C SER A 29 2.46 30.72 11.58
N GLY A 30 1.89 31.83 11.08
CA GLY A 30 1.11 31.84 9.86
C GLY A 30 1.93 32.05 8.60
N CYS A 31 2.60 33.20 8.49
CA CYS A 31 3.34 33.60 7.27
C CYS A 31 4.87 33.52 7.39
N GLY A 32 5.41 33.21 8.56
CA GLY A 32 6.87 33.14 8.77
C GLY A 32 7.56 34.50 8.91
N ARG A 33 6.82 35.65 8.89
CA ARG A 33 7.42 36.99 9.09
C ARG A 33 8.07 37.08 10.44
N LYS A 34 9.23 37.76 10.50
CA LYS A 34 10.05 37.93 11.71
C LYS A 34 9.68 39.24 12.41
N PHE A 35 9.70 39.22 13.75
CA PHE A 35 9.41 40.33 14.62
C PHE A 35 10.48 40.41 15.73
N THR A 36 10.75 41.62 16.20
CA THR A 36 11.58 41.91 17.39
C THR A 36 10.75 42.07 18.65
N ASP A 37 9.51 42.54 18.46
CA ASP A 37 8.61 42.89 19.58
C ASP A 37 7.50 41.84 19.72
N ALA A 38 7.23 41.51 20.97
CA ALA A 38 6.12 40.64 21.35
C ALA A 38 4.87 41.47 21.65
N HIS A 39 3.71 40.97 21.23
CA HIS A 39 2.45 41.54 21.66
C HIS A 39 2.18 41.23 23.14
N ASP A 40 2.37 39.97 23.50
CA ASP A 40 2.33 39.47 24.90
C ASP A 40 3.03 38.12 24.99
N SER A 41 3.10 37.55 26.18
CA SER A 41 3.62 36.20 26.42
C SER A 41 2.70 35.41 27.35
N ARG A 42 2.80 34.08 27.24
CA ARG A 42 2.16 33.15 28.16
C ARG A 42 3.03 31.90 28.37
N GLU A 43 2.91 31.31 29.54
CA GLU A 43 3.52 30.02 29.81
C GLU A 43 2.69 28.89 29.18
N ARG A 44 3.37 27.91 28.63
CA ARG A 44 2.82 26.62 28.18
C ARG A 44 3.56 25.47 28.81
N ALA A 45 2.83 24.61 29.48
CA ALA A 45 3.34 23.31 29.93
C ALA A 45 3.15 22.27 28.83
N VAL A 46 4.23 21.55 28.47
CA VAL A 46 4.19 20.48 27.47
C VAL A 46 4.90 19.25 28.00
N ARG A 47 4.29 18.11 27.78
CA ARG A 47 4.93 16.80 28.09
C ARG A 47 6.08 16.57 27.15
N ASP A 48 7.23 16.11 27.72
CA ASP A 48 8.43 15.72 26.99
C ASP A 48 8.76 14.25 27.23
N LEU A 49 9.86 13.80 26.66
CA LEU A 49 10.39 12.44 26.89
C LEU A 49 10.64 12.22 28.39
N ARG A 50 10.45 10.99 28.84
CA ARG A 50 10.82 10.61 30.19
C ARG A 50 12.32 10.81 30.40
N TRP A 51 12.67 11.30 31.59
CA TRP A 51 14.03 11.29 32.08
C TRP A 51 14.14 10.19 33.13
N SER A 52 14.79 9.09 32.81
CA SER A 52 14.78 7.88 33.63
C SER A 52 13.33 7.45 33.96
N ILE A 53 12.98 7.36 35.22
CA ILE A 53 11.64 6.97 35.70
C ILE A 53 10.66 8.15 35.74
N PHE A 54 11.15 9.40 35.61
CA PHE A 54 10.32 10.59 35.75
C PHE A 54 9.64 10.97 34.44
N GLN A 55 8.36 11.32 34.54
CA GLN A 55 7.65 11.99 33.44
C GLN A 55 8.05 13.45 33.42
N ALA A 56 8.68 13.89 32.33
CA ALA A 56 9.11 15.27 32.21
C ALA A 56 8.02 16.17 31.61
N THR A 57 7.83 17.33 32.25
CA THR A 57 7.02 18.45 31.75
C THR A 57 7.92 19.66 31.57
N VAL A 58 7.84 20.28 30.38
CA VAL A 58 8.60 21.49 30.08
C VAL A 58 7.66 22.68 30.08
N HIS A 59 7.90 23.63 30.96
CA HIS A 59 7.24 24.93 31.04
C HIS A 59 8.04 25.91 30.19
N ILE A 60 7.42 26.44 29.13
CA ILE A 60 8.06 27.32 28.16
C ILE A 60 7.25 28.61 28.00
N GLU A 61 7.95 29.73 28.07
CA GLU A 61 7.37 31.02 27.74
C GLU A 61 7.25 31.18 26.22
N VAL A 62 6.01 31.40 25.74
CA VAL A 62 5.69 31.52 24.31
C VAL A 62 5.10 32.87 24.05
N TYR A 63 5.64 33.57 23.03
CA TYR A 63 5.19 34.92 22.68
C TYR A 63 4.11 34.92 21.62
N ARG A 64 3.22 35.95 21.64
CA ARG A 64 2.38 36.28 20.50
C ARG A 64 2.91 37.49 19.77
N VAL A 65 2.74 37.51 18.46
CA VAL A 65 3.11 38.64 17.59
C VAL A 65 1.89 39.20 16.90
N LYS A 66 1.82 40.54 16.77
CA LYS A 66 0.78 41.22 15.99
C LYS A 66 1.23 41.30 14.53
N CYS A 67 0.84 40.31 13.74
CA CYS A 67 1.21 40.21 12.31
C CYS A 67 0.21 41.02 11.47
N PRO A 68 0.64 41.92 10.58
CA PRO A 68 -0.25 42.69 9.72
C PRO A 68 -1.14 41.82 8.82
N GLU A 69 -0.62 40.68 8.35
CA GLU A 69 -1.33 39.77 7.43
C GLU A 69 -2.17 38.71 8.18
N CYS A 70 -1.66 38.22 9.32
CA CYS A 70 -2.24 37.04 9.98
C CYS A 70 -3.01 37.42 11.28
N GLY A 71 -2.99 38.71 11.72
CA GLY A 71 -3.50 39.13 13.00
C GLY A 71 -2.61 38.69 14.18
N VAL A 72 -3.15 38.64 15.37
CA VAL A 72 -2.42 38.17 16.56
C VAL A 72 -2.22 36.68 16.51
N ARG A 73 -0.96 36.23 16.42
CA ARG A 73 -0.57 34.82 16.31
C ARG A 73 0.50 34.47 17.33
N ILE A 74 0.47 33.20 17.75
CA ILE A 74 1.56 32.61 18.52
C ILE A 74 2.80 32.53 17.62
N GLU A 75 3.99 32.77 18.16
CA GLU A 75 5.23 32.57 17.46
C GLU A 75 5.46 31.10 17.09
N LYS A 76 6.26 30.86 16.06
CA LYS A 76 6.70 29.51 15.67
C LYS A 76 7.85 29.10 16.59
N VAL A 77 7.57 28.14 17.48
CA VAL A 77 8.57 27.58 18.39
C VAL A 77 8.99 26.20 17.85
N PRO A 78 10.28 25.99 17.48
CA PRO A 78 10.74 24.71 16.90
C PRO A 78 10.44 23.48 17.77
N LEU A 79 10.44 23.66 19.10
CA LEU A 79 10.16 22.58 20.06
C LEU A 79 8.67 22.25 20.19
N LEU A 80 7.77 23.11 19.67
CA LEU A 80 6.33 23.00 19.77
C LEU A 80 5.71 22.86 18.38
N PRO A 81 5.59 21.66 17.82
CA PRO A 81 5.17 21.45 16.44
C PRO A 81 3.66 21.70 16.23
N SER A 82 2.90 21.76 17.31
CA SER A 82 1.44 21.95 17.29
C SER A 82 0.94 22.67 18.53
N LYS A 83 -0.38 22.95 18.58
CA LYS A 83 -1.04 23.46 19.79
C LYS A 83 -1.22 22.37 20.87
N ALA A 84 -0.94 21.12 20.58
CA ALA A 84 -1.04 20.01 21.53
C ALA A 84 -0.02 20.16 22.67
N PRO A 85 -0.29 19.63 23.87
CA PRO A 85 0.58 19.76 25.04
C PRO A 85 1.75 18.77 25.00
N PHE A 86 2.43 18.68 23.85
CA PHE A 86 3.55 17.77 23.63
C PHE A 86 4.73 18.47 22.97
N SER A 87 5.95 18.13 23.39
CA SER A 87 7.15 18.58 22.70
C SER A 87 7.33 17.84 21.37
N LYS A 88 8.09 18.42 20.45
CA LYS A 88 8.43 17.76 19.17
C LYS A 88 9.12 16.41 19.40
N ARG A 89 10.06 16.32 20.35
CA ARG A 89 10.77 15.07 20.66
C ARG A 89 9.82 13.96 21.13
N PHE A 90 8.85 14.33 21.97
CA PHE A 90 7.84 13.40 22.45
C PHE A 90 6.93 12.91 21.29
N GLU A 91 6.45 13.83 20.44
CA GLU A 91 5.66 13.44 19.25
C GLU A 91 6.45 12.52 18.32
N ASP A 92 7.73 12.84 18.05
CA ASP A 92 8.58 12.04 17.17
C ASP A 92 8.81 10.63 17.76
N ALA A 93 8.99 10.48 19.08
CA ALA A 93 9.11 9.18 19.74
C ALA A 93 7.81 8.36 19.68
N VAL A 94 6.65 9.02 19.83
CA VAL A 94 5.35 8.35 19.65
C VAL A 94 5.16 7.91 18.19
N GLY A 95 5.50 8.75 17.22
CA GLY A 95 5.44 8.41 15.78
C GLY A 95 6.33 7.21 15.45
N GLN A 96 7.58 7.21 15.94
CA GLN A 96 8.51 6.09 15.78
C GLN A 96 7.98 4.80 16.39
N ALA A 97 7.42 4.86 17.61
CA ALA A 97 6.80 3.68 18.23
C ALA A 97 5.60 3.14 17.42
N CYS A 98 4.87 4.01 16.72
CA CYS A 98 3.76 3.64 15.85
C CYS A 98 4.18 2.98 14.53
N GLU A 99 5.44 2.97 14.15
CA GLU A 99 5.93 2.25 12.97
C GLU A 99 5.80 0.73 13.16
N SER A 100 6.15 0.22 14.34
CA SER A 100 6.15 -1.22 14.66
C SER A 100 4.94 -1.69 15.48
N ALA A 101 4.25 -0.80 16.21
CA ALA A 101 3.17 -1.14 17.11
C ALA A 101 1.83 -0.49 16.73
N SER A 102 0.72 -1.07 17.20
CA SER A 102 -0.61 -0.44 17.05
C SER A 102 -0.75 0.79 17.96
N ALA A 103 -1.60 1.75 17.56
CA ALA A 103 -1.88 2.94 18.37
C ALA A 103 -2.33 2.58 19.79
N ARG A 104 -3.08 1.48 19.96
CA ARG A 104 -3.49 0.96 21.28
C ARG A 104 -2.34 0.52 22.15
N GLN A 105 -1.36 -0.19 21.58
CA GLN A 105 -0.17 -0.62 22.32
C GLN A 105 0.70 0.56 22.71
N VAL A 106 0.91 1.52 21.78
CA VAL A 106 1.66 2.75 22.05
C VAL A 106 0.95 3.60 23.12
N ALA A 107 -0.38 3.70 23.04
CA ALA A 107 -1.19 4.43 24.03
C ALA A 107 -0.97 3.89 25.46
N ARG A 108 -1.04 2.57 25.64
CA ARG A 108 -0.76 1.91 26.91
C ARG A 108 0.66 2.17 27.40
N ARG A 109 1.65 2.03 26.52
CA ARG A 109 3.08 2.23 26.87
C ARG A 109 3.39 3.67 27.23
N MET A 110 2.78 4.64 26.54
CA MET A 110 3.05 6.07 26.74
C MET A 110 2.09 6.74 27.74
N GLY A 111 1.09 6.03 28.26
CA GLY A 111 0.07 6.61 29.14
C GLY A 111 -0.75 7.69 28.44
N LEU A 112 -1.24 7.42 27.23
CA LEU A 112 -2.04 8.29 26.40
C LEU A 112 -3.35 7.61 25.98
N SER A 113 -4.31 8.39 25.48
CA SER A 113 -5.47 7.83 24.78
C SER A 113 -5.07 7.38 23.35
N GLU A 114 -5.79 6.38 22.80
CA GLU A 114 -5.57 5.95 21.41
C GLU A 114 -5.80 7.08 20.39
N SER A 115 -6.78 7.94 20.65
CA SER A 115 -7.08 9.10 19.80
C SER A 115 -5.91 10.09 19.78
N THR A 116 -5.31 10.36 20.95
CA THR A 116 -4.12 11.22 21.07
C THR A 116 -2.94 10.63 20.29
N VAL A 117 -2.67 9.33 20.45
CA VAL A 117 -1.58 8.66 19.70
C VAL A 117 -1.82 8.74 18.21
N ARG A 118 -3.03 8.47 17.72
CA ARG A 118 -3.35 8.58 16.28
C ARG A 118 -3.19 10.01 15.76
N ALA A 119 -3.57 11.02 16.54
CA ALA A 119 -3.40 12.41 16.15
C ALA A 119 -1.91 12.81 16.08
N ILE A 120 -1.08 12.35 17.02
CA ILE A 120 0.36 12.59 17.01
C ILE A 120 1.00 11.89 15.82
N ASP A 121 0.71 10.60 15.63
CA ASP A 121 1.26 9.81 14.53
C ASP A 121 0.91 10.40 13.16
N LEU A 122 -0.35 10.83 12.97
CA LEU A 122 -0.78 11.53 11.75
C LEU A 122 0.05 12.78 11.49
N ARG A 123 0.24 13.65 12.51
CA ARG A 123 1.08 14.85 12.36
C ARG A 123 2.54 14.52 12.04
N CYS A 124 3.09 13.44 12.63
CA CYS A 124 4.44 12.98 12.32
C CYS A 124 4.56 12.54 10.87
N LEU A 125 3.60 11.76 10.38
CA LEU A 125 3.55 11.28 9.00
C LEU A 125 3.36 12.43 8.01
N GLU A 126 2.51 13.40 8.31
CA GLU A 126 2.32 14.60 7.47
C GLU A 126 3.59 15.45 7.37
N ARG A 127 4.27 15.66 8.51
CA ARG A 127 5.58 16.35 8.51
C ARG A 127 6.65 15.59 7.73
N TRP A 128 6.63 14.27 7.77
CA TRP A 128 7.54 13.41 7.00
C TRP A 128 7.24 13.49 5.50
N ASP A 129 5.97 13.31 5.11
CA ASP A 129 5.55 13.31 3.70
C ASP A 129 5.79 14.66 3.02
N ALA A 130 5.56 15.79 3.72
CA ALA A 130 5.77 17.14 3.22
C ALA A 130 7.24 17.47 2.90
N LYS A 131 8.21 16.74 3.46
CA LYS A 131 9.65 16.94 3.19
C LYS A 131 10.18 16.10 2.05
N ARG A 132 9.37 15.19 1.55
CA ARG A 132 9.79 14.23 0.52
C ARG A 132 9.71 14.84 -0.88
N ARG A 133 10.71 14.52 -1.69
CA ARG A 133 10.64 14.71 -3.14
C ARG A 133 10.08 13.42 -3.74
N GLN A 134 8.99 13.54 -4.46
CA GLN A 134 8.43 12.40 -5.18
C GLN A 134 9.08 12.34 -6.58
N PRO A 135 9.52 11.14 -7.03
CA PRO A 135 9.99 10.96 -8.40
C PRO A 135 8.86 11.20 -9.40
N PRO A 136 9.18 11.46 -10.68
CA PRO A 136 8.17 11.53 -11.73
C PRO A 136 7.41 10.21 -11.83
N LEU A 137 6.09 10.28 -11.84
CA LEU A 137 5.22 9.12 -11.97
C LEU A 137 5.16 8.67 -13.44
N GLN A 138 5.65 7.46 -13.72
CA GLN A 138 5.67 6.89 -15.07
C GLN A 138 4.82 5.62 -15.18
N GLN A 139 4.74 4.82 -14.13
CA GLN A 139 4.01 3.55 -14.14
C GLN A 139 3.09 3.47 -12.92
N ILE A 140 1.81 3.23 -13.14
CA ILE A 140 0.82 3.08 -12.08
C ILE A 140 0.29 1.65 -12.01
N GLY A 141 -0.05 1.23 -10.81
CA GLY A 141 -0.83 0.02 -10.56
C GLY A 141 -2.19 0.41 -9.97
N VAL A 142 -3.25 -0.21 -10.45
CA VAL A 142 -4.61 0.00 -9.92
C VAL A 142 -5.23 -1.35 -9.60
N ASP A 143 -5.75 -1.47 -8.39
CA ASP A 143 -6.42 -2.68 -7.90
C ASP A 143 -7.39 -2.32 -6.79
N GLU A 144 -8.11 -3.28 -6.25
CA GLU A 144 -9.02 -3.07 -5.14
C GLU A 144 -8.74 -3.98 -3.95
N ILE A 145 -9.13 -3.50 -2.77
CA ILE A 145 -9.15 -4.27 -1.54
C ILE A 145 -10.57 -4.38 -1.01
N TYR A 146 -11.02 -5.61 -0.78
CA TYR A 146 -12.27 -5.83 -0.09
C TYR A 146 -12.14 -5.52 1.41
N ARG A 147 -12.99 -4.64 1.92
CA ARG A 147 -12.98 -4.16 3.32
C ARG A 147 -14.13 -4.70 4.18
N GLY A 148 -14.97 -5.55 3.63
CA GLY A 148 -16.12 -6.11 4.34
C GLY A 148 -17.47 -5.62 3.78
N LYS A 149 -18.56 -6.06 4.41
CA LYS A 149 -19.92 -5.85 3.87
C LYS A 149 -20.35 -4.38 3.75
N LYS A 150 -19.86 -3.51 4.64
CA LYS A 150 -20.27 -2.09 4.69
C LYS A 150 -19.56 -1.24 3.64
N ASP A 151 -18.22 -1.28 3.64
CA ASP A 151 -17.38 -0.44 2.79
C ASP A 151 -16.81 -1.22 1.59
N LYS A 152 -17.48 -2.26 1.17
CA LYS A 152 -17.16 -3.28 0.16
C LYS A 152 -15.74 -3.23 -0.41
N PHE A 153 -15.45 -2.21 -1.24
CA PHE A 153 -14.16 -2.10 -1.94
C PHE A 153 -13.48 -0.77 -1.67
N LEU A 154 -12.16 -0.81 -1.65
CA LEU A 154 -11.27 0.34 -1.65
C LEU A 154 -10.41 0.24 -2.90
N THR A 155 -10.56 1.17 -3.83
CA THR A 155 -9.66 1.30 -4.98
C THR A 155 -8.33 1.85 -4.50
N VAL A 156 -7.25 1.19 -4.90
CA VAL A 156 -5.87 1.53 -4.56
C VAL A 156 -5.13 1.91 -5.84
N VAL A 157 -4.53 3.08 -5.86
CA VAL A 157 -3.58 3.46 -6.90
C VAL A 157 -2.19 3.51 -6.29
N CYS A 158 -1.20 2.86 -6.92
CA CYS A 158 0.18 2.85 -6.47
C CYS A 158 1.16 3.15 -7.61
N ASP A 159 2.35 3.58 -7.25
CA ASP A 159 3.49 3.70 -8.15
C ASP A 159 4.20 2.34 -8.23
N LEU A 160 4.33 1.79 -9.44
CA LEU A 160 4.98 0.49 -9.65
C LEU A 160 6.50 0.54 -9.53
N GLN A 161 7.11 1.71 -9.61
CA GLN A 161 8.56 1.86 -9.49
C GLN A 161 9.00 1.92 -8.02
N THR A 162 8.25 2.67 -7.20
CA THR A 162 8.57 2.88 -5.78
C THR A 162 7.80 1.93 -4.85
N ALA A 163 6.78 1.23 -5.34
CA ALA A 163 5.84 0.42 -4.54
C ALA A 163 5.09 1.25 -3.47
N GLU A 164 4.92 2.54 -3.70
CA GLU A 164 4.17 3.40 -2.80
C GLU A 164 2.70 3.53 -3.21
N PRO A 165 1.75 3.45 -2.28
CA PRO A 165 0.39 3.82 -2.56
C PRO A 165 0.31 5.35 -2.77
N LEU A 166 -0.35 5.75 -3.82
CA LEU A 166 -0.52 7.15 -4.19
C LEU A 166 -1.86 7.70 -3.68
N TRP A 167 -2.91 6.89 -3.80
CA TRP A 167 -4.26 7.31 -3.50
C TRP A 167 -5.18 6.13 -3.16
N PHE A 168 -6.22 6.42 -2.38
CA PHE A 168 -7.31 5.51 -2.05
C PHE A 168 -8.64 6.15 -2.38
N GLY A 169 -9.49 5.42 -3.11
CA GLY A 169 -10.87 5.83 -3.41
C GLY A 169 -11.90 4.82 -2.92
N PRO A 170 -13.12 5.29 -2.61
CA PRO A 170 -14.22 4.39 -2.24
C PRO A 170 -14.73 3.64 -3.48
N GLU A 171 -15.22 2.42 -3.27
CA GLU A 171 -15.84 1.59 -4.30
C GLU A 171 -14.89 1.17 -5.45
N ARG A 172 -15.46 0.39 -6.41
CA ARG A 172 -14.79 -0.15 -7.60
C ARG A 172 -15.51 0.36 -8.84
N LYS A 173 -15.44 1.66 -9.11
CA LYS A 173 -16.15 2.31 -10.21
C LYS A 173 -15.21 3.12 -11.08
N LYS A 174 -15.64 3.41 -12.33
CA LYS A 174 -14.92 4.29 -13.25
C LYS A 174 -14.72 5.69 -12.64
N GLU A 175 -15.82 6.25 -12.10
CA GLU A 175 -15.86 7.59 -11.51
C GLU A 175 -14.88 7.73 -10.34
N THR A 176 -14.64 6.65 -9.60
CA THR A 176 -13.65 6.62 -8.52
C THR A 176 -12.24 6.83 -9.05
N LEU A 177 -11.88 6.14 -10.13
CA LEU A 177 -10.55 6.32 -10.75
C LEU A 177 -10.45 7.66 -11.50
N ASP A 178 -11.55 8.13 -12.11
CA ASP A 178 -11.63 9.48 -12.71
C ASP A 178 -11.33 10.57 -11.67
N GLU A 179 -11.83 10.42 -10.44
CA GLU A 179 -11.54 11.34 -9.34
C GLU A 179 -10.04 11.42 -9.03
N TYR A 180 -9.33 10.29 -9.00
CA TYR A 180 -7.88 10.27 -8.84
C TYR A 180 -7.19 11.11 -9.91
N PHE A 181 -7.47 10.85 -11.18
CA PHE A 181 -6.85 11.58 -12.29
C PHE A 181 -7.16 13.07 -12.26
N ARG A 182 -8.39 13.44 -11.89
CA ARG A 182 -8.85 14.84 -11.85
C ARG A 182 -8.25 15.61 -10.68
N THR A 183 -8.21 15.01 -9.48
CA THR A 183 -7.89 15.73 -8.25
C THR A 183 -6.44 15.59 -7.80
N GLN A 184 -5.78 14.49 -8.13
CA GLN A 184 -4.42 14.21 -7.66
C GLN A 184 -3.34 14.53 -8.69
N LEU A 185 -3.69 14.62 -9.98
CA LEU A 185 -2.73 14.78 -11.06
C LEU A 185 -3.06 16.01 -11.92
N VAL A 186 -2.06 16.86 -12.14
CA VAL A 186 -2.14 17.91 -13.17
C VAL A 186 -1.94 17.31 -14.55
N SER A 187 -2.39 18.01 -15.62
CA SER A 187 -2.31 17.53 -17.01
C SER A 187 -0.91 17.05 -17.41
N ARG A 188 0.14 17.79 -17.03
CA ARG A 188 1.54 17.41 -17.30
C ARG A 188 1.92 16.07 -16.67
N GLN A 189 1.43 15.75 -15.47
CA GLN A 189 1.71 14.49 -14.80
C GLN A 189 0.97 13.32 -15.46
N ARG A 190 -0.30 13.52 -15.85
CA ARG A 190 -1.09 12.51 -16.59
C ARG A 190 -0.40 12.13 -17.91
N LYS A 191 0.13 13.10 -18.66
CA LYS A 191 0.86 12.86 -19.91
C LYS A 191 2.17 12.09 -19.75
N ARG A 192 2.72 11.99 -18.53
CA ARG A 192 3.95 11.24 -18.23
C ARG A 192 3.73 9.80 -17.86
N ILE A 193 2.47 9.40 -17.66
CA ILE A 193 2.15 8.01 -17.34
C ILE A 193 2.30 7.19 -18.62
N GLU A 194 3.28 6.30 -18.64
CA GLU A 194 3.63 5.47 -19.79
C GLU A 194 2.91 4.12 -19.75
N ALA A 195 2.72 3.56 -18.54
CA ALA A 195 2.06 2.27 -18.37
C ALA A 195 1.16 2.21 -17.12
N ALA A 196 0.08 1.43 -17.23
CA ALA A 196 -0.82 1.12 -16.13
C ALA A 196 -1.04 -0.38 -16.02
N CYS A 197 -0.71 -0.96 -14.86
CA CYS A 197 -1.01 -2.36 -14.54
C CYS A 197 -2.36 -2.44 -13.81
N VAL A 198 -3.32 -3.16 -14.39
CA VAL A 198 -4.69 -3.24 -13.87
C VAL A 198 -5.26 -4.66 -14.02
N ASP A 199 -6.32 -4.95 -13.30
CA ASP A 199 -7.18 -6.10 -13.56
C ASP A 199 -7.95 -5.93 -14.89
N MET A 200 -8.44 -7.03 -15.46
CA MET A 200 -9.31 -7.02 -16.65
C MET A 200 -10.71 -6.46 -16.37
N TRP A 201 -10.77 -5.40 -15.53
CA TRP A 201 -11.99 -4.70 -15.17
C TRP A 201 -12.21 -3.47 -16.06
N GLU A 202 -13.24 -3.55 -16.89
CA GLU A 202 -13.48 -2.54 -17.95
C GLU A 202 -13.61 -1.10 -17.44
N PRO A 203 -14.26 -0.80 -16.31
CA PRO A 203 -14.34 0.57 -15.81
C PRO A 203 -12.96 1.23 -15.56
N PHE A 204 -11.98 0.48 -15.09
CA PHE A 204 -10.63 1.03 -14.89
C PHE A 204 -9.93 1.29 -16.22
N ARG A 205 -10.07 0.38 -17.19
CA ARG A 205 -9.56 0.57 -18.55
C ARG A 205 -10.12 1.85 -19.19
N LEU A 206 -11.45 2.03 -19.16
CA LEU A 206 -12.11 3.21 -19.72
C LEU A 206 -11.67 4.53 -19.07
N SER A 207 -11.45 4.52 -17.75
CA SER A 207 -10.94 5.69 -17.05
C SER A 207 -9.52 6.04 -17.49
N ILE A 208 -8.63 5.05 -17.60
CA ILE A 208 -7.24 5.28 -18.04
C ILE A 208 -7.19 5.79 -19.48
N GLU A 209 -7.96 5.18 -20.39
CA GLU A 209 -8.05 5.64 -21.79
C GLU A 209 -8.56 7.08 -21.92
N GLN A 210 -9.49 7.48 -21.05
CA GLN A 210 -10.02 8.85 -21.02
C GLN A 210 -8.99 9.87 -20.50
N TRP A 211 -8.29 9.55 -19.41
CA TRP A 211 -7.47 10.52 -18.70
C TRP A 211 -5.98 10.50 -19.06
N ALA A 212 -5.49 9.37 -19.57
CA ALA A 212 -4.11 9.13 -19.98
C ALA A 212 -4.07 8.29 -21.26
N PRO A 213 -4.58 8.79 -22.41
CA PRO A 213 -4.75 8.02 -23.64
C PRO A 213 -3.43 7.50 -24.24
N GLN A 214 -2.29 8.10 -23.90
CA GLN A 214 -0.96 7.62 -24.31
C GLN A 214 -0.47 6.44 -23.47
N CYS A 215 -1.13 6.13 -22.36
CA CYS A 215 -0.71 5.10 -21.42
C CYS A 215 -0.97 3.70 -21.99
N GLN A 216 0.05 2.85 -21.97
CA GLN A 216 -0.10 1.44 -22.33
C GLN A 216 -0.71 0.67 -21.16
N ILE A 217 -1.91 0.13 -21.36
CA ILE A 217 -2.57 -0.71 -20.35
C ILE A 217 -2.00 -2.11 -20.42
N VAL A 218 -1.60 -2.63 -19.25
CA VAL A 218 -1.10 -3.99 -19.06
C VAL A 218 -1.99 -4.71 -18.06
N TYR A 219 -2.51 -5.85 -18.44
CA TYR A 219 -3.27 -6.68 -17.49
C TYR A 219 -2.36 -7.47 -16.57
N ASP A 220 -2.70 -7.45 -15.27
CA ASP A 220 -1.90 -8.11 -14.26
C ASP A 220 -1.88 -9.62 -14.46
N LYS A 221 -0.66 -10.18 -14.52
CA LYS A 221 -0.40 -11.61 -14.60
C LYS A 221 -1.13 -12.40 -13.52
N PHE A 222 -1.21 -11.87 -12.29
CA PHE A 222 -1.85 -12.55 -11.17
C PHE A 222 -3.32 -12.83 -11.46
N HIS A 223 -4.06 -11.85 -11.95
CA HIS A 223 -5.48 -11.99 -12.28
C HIS A 223 -5.69 -12.96 -13.45
N ILE A 224 -4.82 -12.92 -14.47
CA ILE A 224 -4.88 -13.90 -15.58
C ILE A 224 -4.64 -15.32 -15.06
N MET A 225 -3.65 -15.52 -14.19
CA MET A 225 -3.40 -16.83 -13.59
C MET A 225 -4.50 -17.28 -12.64
N GLN A 226 -5.23 -16.34 -12.02
CA GLN A 226 -6.42 -16.64 -11.23
C GLN A 226 -7.53 -17.22 -12.12
N HIS A 227 -7.80 -16.64 -13.29
CA HIS A 227 -8.73 -17.22 -14.25
C HIS A 227 -8.33 -18.62 -14.71
N ALA A 228 -7.02 -18.89 -14.87
CA ALA A 228 -6.54 -20.24 -15.17
C ALA A 228 -6.77 -21.22 -14.01
N ASN A 229 -6.61 -20.74 -12.76
CA ASN A 229 -6.92 -21.51 -11.57
C ASN A 229 -8.43 -21.81 -11.44
N ASP A 230 -9.28 -20.85 -11.80
CA ASP A 230 -10.73 -21.07 -11.80
C ASP A 230 -11.13 -22.08 -12.89
N ALA A 231 -10.52 -21.98 -14.08
CA ALA A 231 -10.76 -22.95 -15.17
C ALA A 231 -10.36 -24.39 -14.78
N ILE A 232 -9.23 -24.59 -14.10
CA ILE A 232 -8.87 -25.95 -13.63
C ILE A 232 -9.79 -26.45 -12.51
N ASP A 233 -10.29 -25.57 -11.64
CA ASP A 233 -11.26 -25.96 -10.60
C ASP A 233 -12.62 -26.34 -11.20
N GLU A 234 -13.05 -25.67 -12.27
CA GLU A 234 -14.24 -26.05 -13.03
C GLU A 234 -14.09 -27.44 -13.67
N VAL A 235 -12.93 -27.70 -14.31
CA VAL A 235 -12.62 -29.03 -14.84
C VAL A 235 -12.62 -30.09 -13.72
N ARG A 236 -11.99 -29.80 -12.58
CA ARG A 236 -11.98 -30.68 -11.40
C ARG A 236 -13.39 -30.99 -10.91
N LYS A 237 -14.26 -30.00 -10.80
CA LYS A 237 -15.66 -30.17 -10.38
C LYS A 237 -16.43 -31.04 -11.39
N ALA A 238 -16.30 -30.75 -12.67
CA ALA A 238 -16.96 -31.52 -13.71
C ALA A 238 -16.56 -33.02 -13.67
N GLU A 239 -15.25 -33.27 -13.53
CA GLU A 239 -14.73 -34.65 -13.43
C GLU A 239 -15.13 -35.32 -12.10
N PHE A 240 -15.23 -34.58 -10.99
CA PHE A 240 -15.72 -35.12 -9.72
C PHE A 240 -17.15 -35.67 -9.88
N PHE A 241 -18.03 -34.92 -10.54
CA PHE A 241 -19.44 -35.39 -10.74
C PHE A 241 -19.56 -36.50 -11.78
N ARG A 242 -18.63 -36.54 -12.75
CA ARG A 242 -18.61 -37.56 -13.81
C ARG A 242 -18.13 -38.92 -13.30
N GLN A 243 -17.30 -38.97 -12.24
CA GLN A 243 -16.71 -40.20 -11.72
C GLN A 243 -17.63 -40.88 -10.70
N GLY A 244 -17.54 -42.22 -10.62
CA GLY A 244 -18.22 -43.00 -9.60
C GLY A 244 -17.67 -42.76 -8.19
N PRO A 245 -18.37 -43.19 -7.11
CA PRO A 245 -18.07 -42.88 -5.72
C PRO A 245 -16.63 -43.17 -5.30
N LYS A 246 -16.04 -44.28 -5.75
CA LYS A 246 -14.66 -44.69 -5.44
C LYS A 246 -13.61 -43.69 -5.99
N LYS A 247 -13.79 -43.17 -7.19
CA LYS A 247 -12.85 -42.25 -7.85
C LYS A 247 -13.06 -40.77 -7.41
N ARG A 248 -14.28 -40.43 -6.92
CA ARG A 248 -14.54 -39.10 -6.34
C ARG A 248 -13.63 -38.75 -5.17
N GLY A 249 -13.34 -39.76 -4.31
CA GLY A 249 -12.44 -39.60 -3.16
C GLY A 249 -11.05 -39.08 -3.52
N LEU A 250 -10.54 -39.46 -4.70
CA LEU A 250 -9.21 -39.07 -5.18
C LEU A 250 -9.15 -37.58 -5.62
N ILE A 251 -10.27 -37.04 -6.12
CA ILE A 251 -10.38 -35.66 -6.60
C ILE A 251 -10.87 -34.71 -5.49
N LYS A 252 -11.59 -35.27 -4.50
CA LYS A 252 -12.11 -34.51 -3.35
C LYS A 252 -10.97 -33.88 -2.57
N GLY A 253 -11.09 -32.60 -2.23
CA GLY A 253 -10.11 -31.88 -1.43
C GLY A 253 -8.82 -31.45 -2.17
N LYS A 254 -8.64 -31.80 -3.46
CA LYS A 254 -7.42 -31.51 -4.22
C LYS A 254 -7.38 -30.12 -4.89
N LYS A 255 -8.35 -29.26 -4.62
CA LYS A 255 -8.42 -27.90 -5.21
C LYS A 255 -7.11 -27.15 -5.08
N TRP A 256 -6.60 -27.01 -3.87
CA TRP A 256 -5.41 -26.22 -3.60
C TRP A 256 -4.14 -26.81 -4.21
N LEU A 257 -4.03 -28.14 -4.28
CA LEU A 257 -2.91 -28.81 -4.96
C LEU A 257 -2.92 -28.52 -6.46
N LEU A 258 -4.09 -28.56 -7.10
CA LEU A 258 -4.23 -28.28 -8.53
C LEU A 258 -4.00 -26.80 -8.87
N MET A 259 -4.33 -25.89 -7.97
CA MET A 259 -4.06 -24.47 -8.12
C MET A 259 -2.58 -24.13 -7.89
N SER A 260 -1.86 -24.93 -7.11
CA SER A 260 -0.45 -24.70 -6.82
C SER A 260 0.43 -25.01 -8.03
N ARG A 261 1.57 -24.31 -8.13
CA ARG A 261 2.60 -24.60 -9.16
C ARG A 261 3.36 -25.85 -8.79
N TRP A 262 3.64 -26.69 -9.78
CA TRP A 262 4.40 -27.92 -9.58
C TRP A 262 5.72 -27.72 -8.82
N LYS A 263 6.47 -26.69 -9.20
CA LYS A 263 7.77 -26.38 -8.58
C LYS A 263 7.69 -26.04 -7.09
N ASN A 264 6.55 -25.53 -6.62
CA ASN A 264 6.34 -25.11 -5.24
C ASN A 264 5.76 -26.23 -4.35
N LEU A 265 5.39 -27.38 -4.96
CA LEU A 265 4.83 -28.52 -4.23
C LEU A 265 5.92 -29.35 -3.55
N MET A 266 5.66 -29.76 -2.32
CA MET A 266 6.49 -30.76 -1.63
C MET A 266 6.40 -32.13 -2.34
N PRO A 267 7.42 -33.00 -2.20
CA PRO A 267 7.44 -34.32 -2.86
C PRO A 267 6.19 -35.18 -2.58
N ALA A 268 5.70 -35.18 -1.34
CA ALA A 268 4.47 -35.87 -0.97
C ALA A 268 3.25 -35.39 -1.76
N HIS A 269 3.09 -34.07 -1.90
CA HIS A 269 2.00 -33.46 -2.66
C HIS A 269 2.11 -33.73 -4.17
N ARG A 270 3.33 -33.79 -4.72
CA ARG A 270 3.57 -34.20 -6.12
C ARG A 270 3.14 -35.65 -6.35
N GLY A 271 3.49 -36.56 -5.42
CA GLY A 271 3.05 -37.95 -5.47
C GLY A 271 1.53 -38.08 -5.43
N GLU A 272 0.86 -37.27 -4.61
CA GLU A 272 -0.59 -37.21 -4.53
C GLU A 272 -1.24 -36.72 -5.84
N LEU A 273 -0.69 -35.66 -6.46
CA LEU A 273 -1.16 -35.18 -7.76
C LEU A 273 -0.90 -36.20 -8.88
N ASN A 274 0.23 -36.88 -8.89
CA ASN A 274 0.50 -37.91 -9.89
C ASN A 274 -0.55 -39.01 -9.88
N ARG A 275 -0.99 -39.48 -8.71
CA ARG A 275 -2.09 -40.46 -8.59
C ARG A 275 -3.41 -39.92 -9.20
N VAL A 276 -3.70 -38.61 -9.03
CA VAL A 276 -4.88 -37.98 -9.65
C VAL A 276 -4.72 -37.95 -11.17
N PHE A 277 -3.54 -37.64 -11.68
CA PHE A 277 -3.25 -37.50 -13.11
C PHE A 277 -3.30 -38.86 -13.85
N GLU A 278 -2.79 -39.92 -13.23
CA GLU A 278 -2.87 -41.30 -13.77
C GLU A 278 -4.33 -41.73 -13.95
N LEU A 279 -5.20 -41.33 -13.04
CA LEU A 279 -6.62 -41.73 -13.03
C LEU A 279 -7.50 -40.78 -13.83
N ASN A 280 -7.07 -39.56 -14.11
CA ASN A 280 -7.86 -38.55 -14.80
C ASN A 280 -7.04 -37.71 -15.77
N ARG A 281 -6.97 -38.18 -17.01
CA ARG A 281 -6.23 -37.49 -18.09
C ARG A 281 -6.74 -36.07 -18.38
N ARG A 282 -8.04 -35.79 -18.17
CA ARG A 282 -8.60 -34.44 -18.40
C ARG A 282 -8.08 -33.45 -17.37
N VAL A 283 -8.06 -33.84 -16.10
CA VAL A 283 -7.48 -33.01 -15.02
C VAL A 283 -5.99 -32.80 -15.24
N PHE A 284 -5.25 -33.85 -15.66
CA PHE A 284 -3.83 -33.74 -16.01
C PHE A 284 -3.59 -32.74 -17.13
N LYS A 285 -4.32 -32.84 -18.25
CA LYS A 285 -4.19 -31.89 -19.36
C LYS A 285 -4.53 -30.46 -18.95
N ALA A 286 -5.59 -30.26 -18.18
CA ALA A 286 -5.96 -28.96 -17.64
C ALA A 286 -4.84 -28.39 -16.74
N TYR A 287 -4.19 -29.23 -15.95
CA TYR A 287 -3.05 -28.81 -15.11
C TYR A 287 -1.85 -28.38 -15.97
N LEU A 288 -1.50 -29.14 -17.00
CA LEU A 288 -0.41 -28.78 -17.92
C LEU A 288 -0.69 -27.46 -18.65
N LEU A 289 -1.91 -27.24 -19.10
CA LEU A 289 -2.34 -25.98 -19.73
C LEU A 289 -2.22 -24.81 -18.77
N LYS A 290 -2.61 -24.95 -17.50
CA LYS A 290 -2.43 -23.92 -16.48
C LYS A 290 -0.95 -23.64 -16.22
N GLU A 291 -0.11 -24.66 -16.06
CA GLU A 291 1.33 -24.50 -15.81
C GLU A 291 2.04 -23.84 -16.99
N SER A 292 1.74 -24.28 -18.22
CA SER A 292 2.35 -23.72 -19.42
C SER A 292 1.95 -22.28 -19.70
N LEU A 293 0.72 -21.86 -19.34
CA LEU A 293 0.29 -20.47 -19.54
C LEU A 293 1.21 -19.44 -18.88
N GLU A 294 1.83 -19.81 -17.75
CA GLU A 294 2.79 -18.92 -17.08
C GLU A 294 3.99 -18.57 -17.95
N GLY A 295 4.37 -19.44 -18.88
CA GLY A 295 5.46 -19.21 -19.84
C GLY A 295 5.25 -18.01 -20.77
N LEU A 296 4.03 -17.51 -20.87
CA LEU A 296 3.68 -16.36 -21.71
C LEU A 296 4.53 -15.11 -21.35
N TRP A 297 4.80 -14.88 -20.08
CA TRP A 297 5.58 -13.71 -19.61
C TRP A 297 7.10 -13.87 -19.65
N ASN A 298 7.62 -15.01 -20.13
CA ASN A 298 9.06 -15.21 -20.31
C ASN A 298 9.60 -14.50 -21.56
N TYR A 299 8.72 -14.09 -22.46
CA TYR A 299 9.11 -13.48 -23.73
C TYR A 299 9.36 -11.98 -23.59
N ARG A 300 10.38 -11.51 -24.34
CA ARG A 300 10.74 -10.09 -24.42
C ARG A 300 10.09 -9.37 -25.60
N TYR A 301 9.78 -10.10 -26.65
CA TYR A 301 9.26 -9.57 -27.90
C TYR A 301 7.80 -9.96 -28.08
N ARG A 302 6.98 -8.98 -28.47
CA ARG A 302 5.54 -9.12 -28.68
C ARG A 302 5.21 -10.29 -29.64
N GLY A 303 5.88 -10.37 -30.80
CA GLY A 303 5.67 -11.44 -31.77
C GLY A 303 5.94 -12.84 -31.21
N ALA A 304 7.02 -12.99 -30.43
CA ALA A 304 7.34 -14.28 -29.78
C ALA A 304 6.29 -14.66 -28.72
N MET A 305 5.80 -13.68 -27.95
CA MET A 305 4.73 -13.89 -26.98
C MET A 305 3.43 -14.32 -27.64
N LEU A 306 3.04 -13.64 -28.73
CA LEU A 306 1.84 -13.99 -29.51
C LEU A 306 1.95 -15.39 -30.14
N ASN A 307 3.11 -15.75 -30.71
CA ASN A 307 3.35 -17.09 -31.24
C ASN A 307 3.28 -18.17 -30.15
N TYR A 308 3.73 -17.85 -28.94
CA TYR A 308 3.58 -18.77 -27.81
C TYR A 308 2.11 -18.94 -27.42
N LEU A 309 1.35 -17.83 -27.34
CA LEU A 309 -0.09 -17.87 -27.03
C LEU A 309 -0.86 -18.69 -28.08
N ASN A 310 -0.56 -18.50 -29.37
CA ASN A 310 -1.18 -19.27 -30.44
C ASN A 310 -0.91 -20.78 -30.28
N ARG A 311 0.37 -21.17 -30.05
CA ARG A 311 0.74 -22.57 -29.78
C ARG A 311 0.06 -23.12 -28.53
N TRP A 312 -0.12 -22.30 -27.50
CA TRP A 312 -0.84 -22.70 -26.30
C TRP A 312 -2.32 -22.94 -26.59
N MET A 313 -2.96 -22.10 -27.41
CA MET A 313 -4.34 -22.29 -27.86
C MET A 313 -4.50 -23.50 -28.77
N ASP A 314 -3.53 -23.78 -29.62
CA ASP A 314 -3.54 -25.00 -30.46
C ASP A 314 -3.58 -26.29 -29.62
N GLN A 315 -3.00 -26.28 -28.43
CA GLN A 315 -3.08 -27.42 -27.50
C GLN A 315 -4.49 -27.65 -26.96
N LEU A 316 -5.40 -26.66 -27.04
CA LEU A 316 -6.81 -26.81 -26.64
C LEU A 316 -7.63 -27.56 -27.68
N LYS A 317 -7.21 -27.56 -28.94
CA LYS A 317 -7.93 -28.24 -30.02
C LYS A 317 -8.17 -29.71 -29.64
N TRP A 318 -9.39 -30.15 -29.79
CA TRP A 318 -9.85 -31.52 -29.52
C TRP A 318 -9.81 -31.98 -28.06
N GLN A 319 -9.41 -31.10 -27.10
CA GLN A 319 -9.35 -31.48 -25.67
C GLN A 319 -10.74 -31.45 -24.99
N ARG A 320 -11.72 -30.75 -25.56
CA ARG A 320 -13.06 -30.55 -25.01
C ARG A 320 -13.02 -30.03 -23.55
N LEU A 321 -12.14 -29.05 -23.29
CA LEU A 321 -11.96 -28.38 -21.99
C LEU A 321 -12.61 -26.98 -22.03
N ALA A 322 -13.95 -26.93 -22.07
CA ALA A 322 -14.73 -25.72 -22.21
C ALA A 322 -14.28 -24.56 -21.27
N PRO A 323 -13.90 -24.77 -19.99
CA PRO A 323 -13.39 -23.70 -19.16
C PRO A 323 -12.09 -23.06 -19.69
N PHE A 324 -11.19 -23.85 -20.30
CA PHE A 324 -9.97 -23.34 -20.92
C PHE A 324 -10.22 -22.70 -22.28
N GLU A 325 -11.20 -23.17 -23.04
CA GLU A 325 -11.64 -22.53 -24.30
C GLU A 325 -12.19 -21.14 -24.02
N LYS A 326 -13.00 -20.99 -22.93
CA LYS A 326 -13.49 -19.69 -22.45
C LYS A 326 -12.33 -18.78 -22.00
N LEU A 327 -11.35 -19.33 -21.28
CA LEU A 327 -10.13 -18.60 -20.91
C LEU A 327 -9.38 -18.09 -22.14
N ALA A 328 -9.16 -18.96 -23.15
CA ALA A 328 -8.50 -18.58 -24.39
C ALA A 328 -9.22 -17.44 -25.13
N ALA A 329 -10.55 -17.50 -25.22
CA ALA A 329 -11.36 -16.42 -25.80
C ALA A 329 -11.18 -15.09 -25.03
N THR A 330 -11.11 -15.15 -23.70
CA THR A 330 -10.84 -13.98 -22.86
C THR A 330 -9.43 -13.41 -23.11
N LEU A 331 -8.40 -14.28 -23.20
CA LEU A 331 -7.04 -13.85 -23.48
C LEU A 331 -6.93 -13.21 -24.88
N LEU A 332 -7.60 -13.74 -25.89
CA LEU A 332 -7.64 -13.16 -27.23
C LEU A 332 -8.31 -11.79 -27.24
N LYS A 333 -9.43 -11.64 -26.56
CA LYS A 333 -10.12 -10.35 -26.44
C LYS A 333 -9.20 -9.24 -25.88
N HIS A 334 -8.26 -9.63 -25.03
CA HIS A 334 -7.39 -8.71 -24.31
C HIS A 334 -5.91 -8.84 -24.69
N VAL A 335 -5.63 -9.44 -25.84
CA VAL A 335 -4.27 -9.83 -26.26
C VAL A 335 -3.31 -8.65 -26.32
N ASP A 336 -3.77 -7.48 -26.78
CA ASP A 336 -2.94 -6.28 -26.87
C ASP A 336 -2.46 -5.82 -25.50
N SER A 337 -3.38 -5.70 -24.53
CA SER A 337 -3.03 -5.31 -23.17
C SER A 337 -2.17 -6.34 -22.44
N ILE A 338 -2.25 -7.60 -22.81
CA ILE A 338 -1.34 -8.65 -22.30
C ILE A 338 0.06 -8.49 -22.93
N ALA A 339 0.11 -8.28 -24.25
CA ALA A 339 1.35 -8.17 -25.01
C ALA A 339 2.12 -6.86 -24.75
N ASN A 340 1.44 -5.76 -24.31
CA ASN A 340 2.08 -4.53 -23.88
C ASN A 340 3.10 -4.73 -22.76
N TYR A 341 3.03 -5.84 -22.03
CA TYR A 341 4.06 -6.21 -21.06
C TYR A 341 5.45 -6.33 -21.70
N CYS A 342 5.54 -6.76 -22.96
CA CYS A 342 6.82 -6.91 -23.65
C CYS A 342 7.57 -5.57 -23.82
N GLU A 343 6.85 -4.47 -23.91
CA GLU A 343 7.41 -3.13 -24.08
C GLU A 343 7.60 -2.42 -22.74
N THR A 344 6.58 -2.48 -21.89
CA THR A 344 6.54 -1.68 -20.65
C THR A 344 7.33 -2.30 -19.50
N LYS A 345 7.47 -3.64 -19.47
CA LYS A 345 8.12 -4.40 -18.39
C LYS A 345 7.65 -4.01 -16.99
N VAL A 346 6.36 -3.73 -16.85
CA VAL A 346 5.77 -3.44 -15.54
C VAL A 346 6.09 -4.54 -14.52
N ARG A 347 6.29 -4.14 -13.29
CA ARG A 347 6.58 -5.08 -12.21
C ARG A 347 5.28 -5.69 -11.69
N PHE A 348 4.97 -6.88 -12.12
CA PHE A 348 3.90 -7.67 -11.51
C PHE A 348 4.20 -7.97 -10.03
N GLY A 349 3.16 -8.08 -9.24
CA GLY A 349 3.28 -8.35 -7.80
C GLY A 349 3.49 -7.11 -6.93
N VAL A 350 3.87 -5.94 -7.48
CA VAL A 350 3.97 -4.70 -6.69
C VAL A 350 2.61 -4.31 -6.13
N VAL A 351 1.57 -4.38 -6.94
CA VAL A 351 0.19 -4.06 -6.52
C VAL A 351 -0.26 -4.99 -5.40
N GLU A 352 0.00 -6.30 -5.54
CA GLU A 352 -0.31 -7.30 -4.51
C GLU A 352 0.47 -7.05 -3.21
N ALA A 353 1.76 -6.72 -3.30
CA ALA A 353 2.59 -6.38 -2.15
C ALA A 353 2.08 -5.13 -1.41
N VAL A 354 1.71 -4.08 -2.15
CA VAL A 354 1.08 -2.87 -1.59
C VAL A 354 -0.23 -3.23 -0.90
N ASN A 355 -1.09 -3.99 -1.55
CA ASN A 355 -2.36 -4.48 -0.99
C ASN A 355 -2.15 -5.34 0.26
N GLY A 356 -1.11 -6.17 0.28
CA GLY A 356 -0.69 -6.96 1.44
C GLY A 356 -0.33 -6.07 2.64
N ASN A 357 0.47 -5.04 2.42
CA ASN A 357 0.84 -4.04 3.44
C ASN A 357 -0.39 -3.29 3.98
N ILE A 358 -1.33 -2.92 3.11
CA ILE A 358 -2.57 -2.26 3.51
C ILE A 358 -3.41 -3.19 4.38
N ARG A 359 -3.62 -4.45 3.96
CA ARG A 359 -4.36 -5.45 4.72
C ARG A 359 -3.73 -5.71 6.09
N MET A 360 -2.40 -5.84 6.14
CA MET A 360 -1.65 -5.99 7.39
C MET A 360 -1.91 -4.81 8.35
N LEU A 361 -1.85 -3.57 7.85
CA LEU A 361 -2.14 -2.38 8.67
C LEU A 361 -3.58 -2.36 9.16
N ILE A 362 -4.55 -2.64 8.28
CA ILE A 362 -5.97 -2.69 8.65
C ILE A 362 -6.21 -3.71 9.76
N ASN A 363 -5.63 -4.90 9.64
CA ASN A 363 -5.76 -5.97 10.64
C ASN A 363 -5.08 -5.59 11.96
N ARG A 364 -3.85 -5.06 11.93
CA ARG A 364 -3.11 -4.61 13.12
C ARG A 364 -3.84 -3.46 13.84
N GLY A 365 -4.43 -2.54 13.10
CA GLY A 365 -5.16 -1.39 13.63
C GLY A 365 -6.63 -1.66 13.96
N ARG A 366 -7.14 -2.87 13.67
CA ARG A 366 -8.56 -3.22 13.77
C ARG A 366 -9.48 -2.26 12.98
N GLY A 367 -9.03 -1.90 11.79
CA GLY A 367 -9.70 -0.96 10.88
C GLY A 367 -9.14 0.47 10.94
N TYR A 368 -9.36 1.18 9.88
CA TYR A 368 -9.01 2.61 9.73
C TYR A 368 -10.21 3.36 9.16
N LYS A 369 -10.76 4.30 9.93
CA LYS A 369 -11.83 5.19 9.47
C LYS A 369 -11.27 6.34 8.61
N ASN A 370 -10.07 6.83 8.94
CA ASN A 370 -9.40 7.90 8.22
C ASN A 370 -8.48 7.30 7.14
N LEU A 371 -8.92 7.39 5.87
CA LEU A 371 -8.17 6.86 4.72
C LEU A 371 -6.86 7.61 4.48
N ARG A 372 -6.81 8.94 4.73
CA ARG A 372 -5.57 9.71 4.63
C ARG A 372 -4.51 9.19 5.62
N TYR A 373 -4.92 8.89 6.84
CA TYR A 373 -4.02 8.31 7.84
C TYR A 373 -3.52 6.92 7.41
N LEU A 374 -4.40 6.07 6.88
CA LEU A 374 -4.01 4.76 6.33
C LEU A 374 -3.03 4.92 5.18
N LEU A 375 -3.28 5.84 4.23
CA LEU A 375 -2.42 6.12 3.09
C LEU A 375 -1.00 6.50 3.53
N LEU A 376 -0.88 7.46 4.43
CA LEU A 376 0.41 7.92 4.96
C LEU A 376 1.17 6.80 5.69
N LYS A 377 0.47 5.98 6.47
CA LYS A 377 1.06 4.79 7.14
C LYS A 377 1.60 3.79 6.12
N THR A 378 0.84 3.51 5.06
CA THR A 378 1.27 2.57 4.02
C THR A 378 2.45 3.12 3.22
N LYS A 379 2.43 4.41 2.88
CA LYS A 379 3.58 5.10 2.26
C LYS A 379 4.85 4.97 3.12
N ARG A 380 4.73 5.20 4.42
CA ARG A 380 5.88 5.10 5.34
C ARG A 380 6.47 3.70 5.36
N ILE A 381 5.64 2.65 5.39
CA ILE A 381 6.10 1.25 5.34
C ILE A 381 6.81 0.94 4.02
N ALA A 382 6.28 1.41 2.89
CA ALA A 382 6.91 1.19 1.59
C ALA A 382 8.33 1.77 1.52
N VAL A 383 8.51 2.99 2.05
CA VAL A 383 9.82 3.65 2.10
C VAL A 383 10.78 2.96 3.07
N MET A 384 10.31 2.57 4.26
CA MET A 384 11.15 1.84 5.23
C MET A 384 11.67 0.52 4.66
N ASN A 385 10.84 -0.21 3.91
CA ASN A 385 11.27 -1.43 3.25
C ASN A 385 12.38 -1.17 2.22
N LEU A 386 12.31 -0.05 1.49
CA LEU A 386 13.34 0.36 0.54
C LEU A 386 14.63 0.79 1.24
N GLU A 387 14.54 1.56 2.32
CA GLU A 387 15.67 1.98 3.14
C GLU A 387 16.39 0.76 3.75
N PHE A 388 15.65 -0.22 4.25
CA PHE A 388 16.20 -1.47 4.79
C PHE A 388 16.96 -2.27 3.72
N ILE A 389 16.39 -2.43 2.51
CA ILE A 389 17.03 -3.12 1.40
C ILE A 389 18.33 -2.42 1.00
N ALA A 390 18.35 -1.09 0.96
CA ALA A 390 19.53 -0.30 0.63
C ALA A 390 20.64 -0.46 1.68
N VAL A 391 20.30 -0.44 2.97
CA VAL A 391 21.26 -0.60 4.08
C VAL A 391 21.85 -2.01 4.14
N CYS A 392 21.03 -3.03 3.92
CA CYS A 392 21.47 -4.43 3.96
C CYS A 392 22.17 -4.91 2.69
N GLY A 393 22.33 -4.06 1.67
CA GLY A 393 22.96 -4.43 0.40
C GLY A 393 22.24 -5.53 -0.38
N LEU A 394 21.01 -5.87 -0.01
CA LEU A 394 20.21 -6.88 -0.67
C LEU A 394 19.80 -6.35 -2.05
N LYS A 395 20.23 -7.03 -3.12
CA LYS A 395 19.72 -6.71 -4.47
C LYS A 395 18.20 -6.86 -4.46
N LYS A 396 17.49 -5.84 -5.02
CA LYS A 396 16.05 -5.96 -5.24
C LYS A 396 15.80 -7.28 -5.97
N VAL A 397 15.09 -8.19 -5.30
CA VAL A 397 14.59 -9.39 -5.96
C VAL A 397 13.55 -8.90 -6.97
N ALA A 398 13.88 -9.05 -8.25
CA ALA A 398 13.06 -8.64 -9.38
C ALA A 398 11.82 -9.52 -9.53
#